data_e9bfb201305699468fb96ea3af126d0c
#
_entry.id   e9bfb201305699468fb96ea3af126d0c
#
_cell.length_a   1.000
_cell.length_b   1.000
_cell.length_c   1.000
_cell.angle_alpha   90.00
_cell.angle_beta   90.00
_cell.angle_gamma   90.00
#
_symmetry.space_group_name_H-M   'P 1'
#
loop_
_entity.id
_entity.type
_entity.pdbx_description
1 polymer ?
#
loop_
_entity_poly.entity_id
_entity_poly.type
_entity_poly.pdbx_seq_one_letter_code
_entity_poly.pdbx_strand_id
1 'polypeptide(L)'
;MSQEVSQIFQTSKATRWKSVKWTLRVLLFTAIFFFIVLVVALYSGSLPNIPNMEARAREYKTVLDPSNPLVLKNKQNTTFKGFKNFLFNKFKTDSIKRANNQHSSPANNLPLIRAAFYTPWNGNTSFPDLQKNVDQLNTIIPEWFFIDTVTHKLQTRIDSAGLALMRQKKLTILPLLTNFNSSKADFDGKLAHRILSDTIARNKFINQIVDTLSFHHFQGINIDFENLIEPTNTALTGFQKKLYESLHAKGLLVTMDVEPKNNDYDYKNLSNFNDYLVLMAYDEHNNSTGPGPISAQKWIEDAVTWTADRVNPSKIILGVGAFGYSWNNGKYEGSLTYNDAINKAKMLNGSIIYDDDTYNLHYNYNNVDASDSEDISRHEVWFT
;
A
#
# COMPACT_ATOMS: atom_id res chain seq x y z
N MET A 1 -24.00 5.00 83.62
CA MET A 1 -22.74 4.81 82.91
C MET A 1 -23.02 4.89 81.45
N SER A 2 -22.87 6.01 80.80
CA SER A 2 -23.04 6.23 79.40
C SER A 2 -21.68 5.98 78.72
N GLN A 3 -21.60 4.93 77.85
CA GLN A 3 -20.43 4.71 77.02
C GLN A 3 -20.42 5.77 75.91
N GLU A 4 -19.42 6.65 75.93
CA GLU A 4 -19.12 7.51 74.83
C GLU A 4 -18.58 6.67 73.64
N VAL A 5 -19.30 6.67 72.59
CA VAL A 5 -18.87 6.10 71.30
C VAL A 5 -17.88 7.06 70.70
N SER A 6 -16.58 6.76 70.80
CA SER A 6 -15.52 7.56 70.14
C SER A 6 -15.63 7.45 68.62
N GLN A 7 -15.91 8.57 67.99
CA GLN A 7 -15.89 8.64 66.50
C GLN A 7 -14.44 8.42 66.00
N ILE A 8 -14.30 7.59 64.97
CA ILE A 8 -13.03 7.10 64.39
C ILE A 8 -12.10 8.25 63.90
N PHE A 9 -12.62 9.46 63.80
CA PHE A 9 -11.88 10.64 63.32
C PHE A 9 -11.55 11.69 64.39
N GLN A 10 -11.87 11.48 65.67
CA GLN A 10 -11.44 12.35 66.75
C GLN A 10 -10.16 11.83 67.40
N THR A 11 -9.03 12.41 67.04
CA THR A 11 -7.77 12.18 67.72
C THR A 11 -7.41 13.45 68.55
N SER A 12 -7.13 13.28 69.83
CA SER A 12 -6.71 14.31 70.79
C SER A 12 -5.35 14.95 70.46
N LYS A 13 -4.68 14.60 69.41
CA LYS A 13 -3.39 15.16 68.99
C LYS A 13 -3.53 16.09 67.77
N ALA A 14 -3.47 17.40 68.04
CA ALA A 14 -3.49 18.48 67.06
C ALA A 14 -2.40 18.35 65.98
N THR A 15 -1.39 17.52 66.17
CA THR A 15 -0.30 17.24 65.24
C THR A 15 -0.72 16.46 64.01
N ARG A 16 -1.65 15.50 64.12
CA ARG A 16 -2.15 14.73 62.96
C ARG A 16 -2.89 15.60 61.96
N TRP A 17 -3.73 16.53 62.45
CA TRP A 17 -4.48 17.42 61.59
C TRP A 17 -3.58 18.46 60.91
N LYS A 18 -2.49 18.86 61.54
CA LYS A 18 -1.46 19.70 60.93
C LYS A 18 -0.74 18.95 59.82
N SER A 19 -0.38 17.67 60.00
CA SER A 19 0.22 16.84 58.97
C SER A 19 -0.70 16.65 57.76
N VAL A 20 -1.97 16.32 57.96
CA VAL A 20 -2.95 16.16 56.89
C VAL A 20 -3.11 17.46 56.06
N LYS A 21 -3.24 18.60 56.74
CA LYS A 21 -3.29 19.91 56.08
C LYS A 21 -2.00 20.22 55.31
N TRP A 22 -0.86 19.80 55.82
CA TRP A 22 0.43 20.02 55.16
C TRP A 22 0.58 19.13 53.95
N THR A 23 0.20 17.86 54.03
CA THR A 23 0.18 16.91 52.91
C THR A 23 -0.77 17.37 51.79
N LEU A 24 -1.98 17.86 52.15
CA LEU A 24 -2.92 18.43 51.20
C LEU A 24 -2.37 19.68 50.49
N ARG A 25 -1.65 20.54 51.20
CA ARG A 25 -0.98 21.71 50.61
C ARG A 25 0.13 21.27 49.62
N VAL A 26 0.95 20.30 50.02
CA VAL A 26 2.02 19.78 49.15
C VAL A 26 1.42 19.17 47.89
N LEU A 27 0.37 18.34 47.99
CA LEU A 27 -0.32 17.78 46.84
C LEU A 27 -0.92 18.86 45.92
N LEU A 28 -1.50 19.91 46.52
CA LEU A 28 -2.04 21.03 45.75
C LEU A 28 -0.93 21.80 45.02
N PHE A 29 0.18 22.09 45.68
CA PHE A 29 1.33 22.75 45.06
C PHE A 29 1.94 21.88 43.94
N THR A 30 2.03 20.57 44.13
CA THR A 30 2.51 19.63 43.11
C THR A 30 1.57 19.60 41.92
N ALA A 31 0.26 19.56 42.15
CA ALA A 31 -0.74 19.61 41.07
C ALA A 31 -0.68 20.93 40.28
N ILE A 32 -0.54 22.06 40.95
CA ILE A 32 -0.38 23.38 40.34
C ILE A 32 0.92 23.43 39.52
N PHE A 33 2.02 22.90 40.07
CA PHE A 33 3.30 22.84 39.35
C PHE A 33 3.19 22.03 38.06
N PHE A 34 2.61 20.83 38.13
CA PHE A 34 2.39 20.02 36.92
C PHE A 34 1.42 20.69 35.94
N PHE A 35 0.41 21.38 36.42
CA PHE A 35 -0.49 22.15 35.56
C PHE A 35 0.24 23.31 34.87
N ILE A 36 1.11 24.03 35.58
CA ILE A 36 1.93 25.10 34.98
C ILE A 36 2.90 24.50 33.95
N VAL A 37 3.56 23.36 34.26
CA VAL A 37 4.45 22.67 33.33
C VAL A 37 3.66 22.24 32.09
N LEU A 38 2.45 21.71 32.27
CA LEU A 38 1.58 21.33 31.15
C LEU A 38 1.19 22.56 30.29
N VAL A 39 0.80 23.64 30.92
CA VAL A 39 0.45 24.90 30.23
C VAL A 39 1.67 25.48 29.52
N VAL A 40 2.83 25.51 30.18
CA VAL A 40 4.09 25.94 29.55
C VAL A 40 4.48 25.02 28.40
N ALA A 41 4.33 23.71 28.54
CA ALA A 41 4.58 22.75 27.46
C ALA A 41 3.61 22.94 26.29
N LEU A 42 2.35 23.27 26.56
CA LEU A 42 1.36 23.58 25.51
C LEU A 42 1.60 24.94 24.85
N TYR A 43 2.07 25.94 25.63
CA TYR A 43 2.34 27.30 25.12
C TYR A 43 3.74 27.48 24.54
N SER A 44 4.76 26.78 25.05
CA SER A 44 6.13 26.92 24.58
C SER A 44 6.37 26.23 23.23
N GLY A 45 5.29 25.61 22.68
CA GLY A 45 5.35 25.10 21.30
C GLY A 45 6.55 24.21 21.04
N SER A 46 7.05 23.48 22.05
CA SER A 46 7.99 22.39 21.83
C SER A 46 7.24 21.15 21.32
N LEU A 47 6.32 21.39 20.37
CA LEU A 47 6.16 20.41 19.32
C LEU A 47 7.56 20.29 18.74
N PRO A 48 8.16 19.07 18.71
CA PRO A 48 9.40 18.87 17.98
C PRO A 48 9.23 19.58 16.65
N ASN A 49 10.22 20.34 16.20
CA ASN A 49 10.18 21.00 14.91
C ASN A 49 9.73 19.98 13.91
N ILE A 50 8.43 19.98 13.63
CA ILE A 50 7.89 19.21 12.51
C ILE A 50 8.62 19.80 11.33
N PRO A 51 9.51 19.07 10.66
CA PRO A 51 10.18 19.59 9.48
C PRO A 51 9.07 20.18 8.62
N ASN A 52 9.28 21.36 8.09
CA ASN A 52 8.28 22.29 7.53
C ASN A 52 7.32 21.61 6.51
N MET A 53 6.70 20.52 6.98
CA MET A 53 5.79 19.66 6.24
C MET A 53 4.49 20.38 5.88
N GLU A 54 4.07 21.38 6.69
CA GLU A 54 2.90 22.18 6.33
C GLU A 54 3.15 23.08 5.12
N ALA A 55 4.33 23.68 5.01
CA ALA A 55 4.66 24.47 3.83
C ALA A 55 4.82 23.57 2.60
N ARG A 56 5.48 22.43 2.75
CA ARG A 56 5.66 21.44 1.66
C ARG A 56 4.41 20.59 1.41
N ALA A 57 3.58 20.29 2.41
CA ALA A 57 2.28 19.68 2.19
C ALA A 57 1.29 20.63 1.47
N ARG A 58 1.44 21.95 1.61
CA ARG A 58 0.72 22.91 0.74
C ARG A 58 1.27 22.89 -0.68
N GLU A 59 2.58 22.85 -0.86
CA GLU A 59 3.20 22.69 -2.18
C GLU A 59 2.79 21.35 -2.80
N TYR A 60 2.78 20.28 -2.02
CA TYR A 60 2.36 18.95 -2.45
C TYR A 60 0.86 18.91 -2.84
N LYS A 61 -0.04 19.47 -2.02
CA LYS A 61 -1.45 19.65 -2.41
C LYS A 61 -1.61 20.54 -3.64
N THR A 62 -0.77 21.55 -3.77
CA THR A 62 -0.77 22.48 -4.89
C THR A 62 -0.26 21.80 -6.16
N VAL A 63 0.75 20.94 -6.04
CA VAL A 63 1.33 20.16 -7.15
C VAL A 63 0.40 19.03 -7.58
N LEU A 64 -0.31 18.39 -6.65
CA LEU A 64 -1.24 17.29 -6.93
C LEU A 64 -2.64 17.74 -7.30
N ASP A 65 -2.99 19.04 -7.12
CA ASP A 65 -4.26 19.57 -7.56
C ASP A 65 -4.20 19.95 -9.05
N PRO A 66 -4.76 19.11 -9.95
CA PRO A 66 -4.71 19.35 -11.38
C PRO A 66 -5.50 20.61 -11.82
N SER A 67 -6.31 21.18 -10.92
CA SER A 67 -7.07 22.40 -11.17
C SER A 67 -6.35 23.67 -10.73
N ASN A 68 -5.20 23.55 -10.04
CA ASN A 68 -4.49 24.70 -9.50
C ASN A 68 -3.74 25.49 -10.60
N PRO A 69 -4.12 26.76 -10.86
CA PRO A 69 -3.49 27.55 -11.91
C PRO A 69 -2.01 27.89 -11.64
N LEU A 70 -1.50 27.74 -10.40
CA LEU A 70 -0.09 27.95 -10.07
C LEU A 70 0.82 26.85 -10.60
N VAL A 71 0.30 25.61 -10.69
CA VAL A 71 1.01 24.48 -11.33
C VAL A 71 1.20 24.75 -12.83
N LEU A 72 0.28 25.47 -13.45
CA LEU A 72 0.32 25.83 -14.87
C LEU A 72 1.26 27.00 -15.18
N LYS A 73 1.63 27.82 -14.20
CA LYS A 73 2.45 29.03 -14.38
C LYS A 73 3.94 28.85 -14.16
N ASN A 74 4.37 27.78 -13.51
CA ASN A 74 5.79 27.58 -13.21
C ASN A 74 6.52 27.04 -14.45
N LYS A 75 7.06 27.96 -15.27
CA LYS A 75 7.75 27.67 -16.53
C LYS A 75 9.02 26.82 -16.38
N GLN A 76 9.53 26.63 -15.17
CA GLN A 76 10.73 25.85 -14.90
C GLN A 76 10.44 24.36 -14.69
N ASN A 77 9.20 23.98 -14.40
CA ASN A 77 8.80 22.58 -14.29
C ASN A 77 8.24 22.05 -15.61
N THR A 78 9.10 21.97 -16.61
CA THR A 78 8.77 21.36 -17.92
C THR A 78 8.50 19.86 -17.80
N THR A 79 9.00 19.22 -16.74
CA THR A 79 8.86 17.78 -16.48
C THR A 79 7.44 17.40 -16.04
N PHE A 80 6.78 18.22 -15.21
CA PHE A 80 5.43 17.92 -14.73
C PHE A 80 4.31 18.11 -15.78
N LYS A 81 4.56 18.94 -16.79
CA LYS A 81 3.73 18.90 -18.02
C LYS A 81 3.80 17.53 -18.68
N GLY A 82 4.80 16.72 -18.34
CA GLY A 82 5.10 15.45 -18.94
C GLY A 82 3.98 14.43 -18.73
N PHE A 83 3.68 13.99 -17.52
CA PHE A 83 2.88 12.78 -17.33
C PHE A 83 1.42 12.94 -17.78
N LYS A 84 0.76 14.01 -17.38
CA LYS A 84 -0.61 14.30 -17.85
C LYS A 84 -0.64 14.55 -19.35
N ASN A 85 0.30 15.36 -19.87
CA ASN A 85 0.39 15.63 -21.31
C ASN A 85 0.93 14.41 -22.07
N PHE A 86 1.83 13.63 -21.48
CA PHE A 86 2.29 12.36 -22.03
C PHE A 86 1.15 11.36 -22.15
N LEU A 87 0.40 11.11 -21.07
CA LEU A 87 -0.78 10.24 -21.12
C LEU A 87 -1.83 10.82 -22.10
N PHE A 88 -2.15 12.10 -22.00
CA PHE A 88 -3.14 12.74 -22.86
C PHE A 88 -2.72 12.74 -24.33
N ASN A 89 -1.46 13.07 -24.66
CA ASN A 89 -0.96 13.09 -26.03
C ASN A 89 -0.78 11.68 -26.59
N LYS A 90 -0.29 10.72 -25.79
CA LYS A 90 -0.17 9.33 -26.21
C LYS A 90 -1.55 8.73 -26.47
N PHE A 91 -2.48 8.87 -25.53
CA PHE A 91 -3.85 8.37 -25.72
C PHE A 91 -4.59 9.08 -26.85
N LYS A 92 -4.38 10.38 -27.04
CA LYS A 92 -4.94 11.13 -28.17
C LYS A 92 -4.35 10.68 -29.50
N THR A 93 -3.04 10.48 -29.58
CA THR A 93 -2.35 10.03 -30.81
C THR A 93 -2.75 8.59 -31.14
N ASP A 94 -2.84 7.73 -30.13
CA ASP A 94 -3.26 6.34 -30.32
C ASP A 94 -4.76 6.22 -30.63
N SER A 95 -5.58 7.10 -30.06
CA SER A 95 -7.01 7.21 -30.42
C SER A 95 -7.19 7.67 -31.86
N ILE A 96 -6.41 8.64 -32.34
CA ILE A 96 -6.44 9.10 -33.73
C ILE A 96 -5.95 8.03 -34.69
N LYS A 97 -4.88 7.31 -34.34
CA LYS A 97 -4.39 6.17 -35.15
C LYS A 97 -5.39 5.02 -35.20
N ARG A 98 -6.15 4.79 -34.12
CA ARG A 98 -7.20 3.75 -34.06
C ARG A 98 -8.49 4.20 -34.73
N ALA A 99 -8.88 5.48 -34.62
CA ALA A 99 -10.04 6.03 -35.29
C ALA A 99 -9.92 5.98 -36.83
N ASN A 100 -8.70 6.05 -37.34
CA ASN A 100 -8.43 5.87 -38.77
C ASN A 100 -8.46 4.40 -39.22
N ASN A 101 -8.49 3.43 -38.28
CA ASN A 101 -8.41 1.99 -38.56
C ASN A 101 -9.62 1.17 -38.11
N GLN A 102 -10.62 1.72 -37.42
CA GLN A 102 -11.80 0.96 -37.00
C GLN A 102 -13.05 1.82 -36.85
N HIS A 103 -14.20 1.25 -37.22
CA HIS A 103 -15.54 1.74 -36.94
C HIS A 103 -15.72 2.00 -35.44
N SER A 104 -16.24 3.17 -35.10
CA SER A 104 -16.51 3.66 -33.77
C SER A 104 -17.44 2.71 -32.99
N SER A 105 -16.88 1.99 -32.04
CA SER A 105 -17.67 1.56 -30.88
C SER A 105 -17.84 2.76 -29.95
N PRO A 106 -19.03 2.98 -29.37
CA PRO A 106 -19.24 4.08 -28.43
C PRO A 106 -18.25 3.95 -27.26
N ALA A 107 -17.62 5.05 -26.89
CA ALA A 107 -16.82 5.12 -25.67
C ALA A 107 -17.72 4.71 -24.50
N ASN A 108 -17.57 3.51 -24.01
CA ASN A 108 -18.20 3.08 -22.79
C ASN A 108 -17.67 4.01 -21.68
N ASN A 109 -18.55 4.80 -21.08
CA ASN A 109 -18.32 5.52 -19.84
C ASN A 109 -18.24 4.49 -18.69
N LEU A 110 -17.25 3.59 -18.71
CA LEU A 110 -16.99 2.72 -17.60
C LEU A 110 -16.51 3.59 -16.43
N PRO A 111 -17.06 3.40 -15.24
CA PRO A 111 -16.63 4.16 -14.08
C PRO A 111 -15.13 3.91 -13.84
N LEU A 112 -14.41 4.97 -13.51
CA LEU A 112 -12.99 4.88 -13.16
C LEU A 112 -12.81 3.89 -12.00
N ILE A 113 -11.98 2.87 -12.18
CA ILE A 113 -11.64 1.93 -11.13
C ILE A 113 -10.70 2.64 -10.14
N ARG A 114 -11.13 2.67 -8.89
CA ARG A 114 -10.34 3.10 -7.73
C ARG A 114 -10.21 1.91 -6.80
N ALA A 115 -9.11 1.19 -6.96
CA ALA A 115 -8.84 -0.04 -6.22
C ALA A 115 -7.75 0.17 -5.17
N ALA A 116 -7.76 -0.68 -4.15
CA ALA A 116 -6.64 -0.85 -3.24
C ALA A 116 -6.40 -2.34 -2.96
N PHE A 117 -5.14 -2.71 -2.84
CA PHE A 117 -4.76 -3.98 -2.25
C PHE A 117 -5.03 -3.94 -0.74
N TYR A 118 -5.51 -5.03 -0.19
CA TYR A 118 -5.78 -5.18 1.23
C TYR A 118 -5.08 -6.42 1.77
N THR A 119 -4.05 -6.20 2.60
CA THR A 119 -3.17 -7.25 3.14
C THR A 119 -3.31 -7.33 4.66
N PRO A 120 -4.32 -8.06 5.20
CA PRO A 120 -4.63 -8.05 6.63
C PRO A 120 -3.56 -8.69 7.52
N TRP A 121 -2.55 -9.32 6.92
CA TRP A 121 -1.48 -10.04 7.62
C TRP A 121 -0.34 -9.14 8.09
N ASN A 122 -0.27 -7.91 7.59
CA ASN A 122 0.77 -6.94 7.90
C ASN A 122 0.41 -6.11 9.15
N GLY A 123 0.54 -6.73 10.34
CA GLY A 123 0.57 -6.01 11.61
C GLY A 123 -0.71 -5.24 12.01
N ASN A 124 -1.90 -5.65 11.57
CA ASN A 124 -3.20 -5.04 11.90
C ASN A 124 -3.38 -3.57 11.43
N THR A 125 -2.56 -3.06 10.54
CA THR A 125 -2.70 -1.69 10.04
C THR A 125 -3.67 -1.56 8.89
N SER A 126 -3.82 -2.58 8.06
CA SER A 126 -4.64 -2.55 6.84
C SER A 126 -6.13 -2.33 7.11
N PHE A 127 -6.70 -2.91 8.17
CA PHE A 127 -8.12 -2.72 8.46
C PHE A 127 -8.46 -1.30 8.91
N PRO A 128 -7.73 -0.65 9.84
CA PRO A 128 -7.92 0.76 10.14
C PRO A 128 -7.76 1.68 8.95
N ASP A 129 -6.79 1.42 8.07
CA ASP A 129 -6.58 2.20 6.85
C ASP A 129 -7.73 2.00 5.85
N LEU A 130 -8.23 0.78 5.71
CA LEU A 130 -9.43 0.52 4.92
C LEU A 130 -10.63 1.27 5.48
N GLN A 131 -10.88 1.21 6.80
CA GLN A 131 -12.00 1.94 7.43
C GLN A 131 -11.94 3.44 7.15
N LYS A 132 -10.74 4.03 7.19
CA LYS A 132 -10.52 5.46 6.97
C LYS A 132 -10.77 5.88 5.52
N ASN A 133 -10.41 5.02 4.55
CA ASN A 133 -10.32 5.39 3.15
C ASN A 133 -11.35 4.70 2.26
N VAL A 134 -12.18 3.81 2.80
CA VAL A 134 -13.10 2.95 2.04
C VAL A 134 -14.06 3.71 1.13
N ASP A 135 -14.47 4.92 1.51
CA ASP A 135 -15.39 5.76 0.72
C ASP A 135 -14.74 6.35 -0.54
N GLN A 136 -13.41 6.28 -0.66
CA GLN A 136 -12.66 6.69 -1.84
C GLN A 136 -12.58 5.57 -2.90
N LEU A 137 -12.90 4.33 -2.52
CA LEU A 137 -12.73 3.14 -3.32
C LEU A 137 -14.06 2.67 -3.92
N ASN A 138 -13.98 1.97 -5.04
CA ASN A 138 -15.09 1.20 -5.59
C ASN A 138 -14.73 -0.28 -5.80
N THR A 139 -13.46 -0.62 -5.67
CA THR A 139 -12.93 -1.97 -5.82
C THR A 139 -11.90 -2.23 -4.71
N ILE A 140 -11.84 -3.46 -4.25
CA ILE A 140 -10.85 -3.91 -3.27
C ILE A 140 -10.29 -5.25 -3.73
N ILE A 141 -8.98 -5.41 -3.56
CA ILE A 141 -8.23 -6.60 -3.96
C ILE A 141 -7.59 -7.17 -2.68
N PRO A 142 -8.34 -7.99 -1.92
CA PRO A 142 -7.83 -8.55 -0.67
C PRO A 142 -6.96 -9.79 -0.93
N GLU A 143 -5.82 -9.86 -0.30
CA GLU A 143 -4.90 -11.01 -0.33
C GLU A 143 -5.44 -12.14 0.55
N TRP A 144 -6.39 -12.89 0.03
CA TRP A 144 -7.10 -13.94 0.76
C TRP A 144 -6.94 -15.34 0.20
N PHE A 145 -6.46 -15.48 -1.04
CA PHE A 145 -6.32 -16.77 -1.70
C PHE A 145 -4.86 -17.12 -1.89
N PHE A 146 -4.51 -18.33 -1.52
CA PHE A 146 -3.15 -18.85 -1.53
C PHE A 146 -3.13 -20.25 -2.14
N ILE A 147 -1.97 -20.69 -2.58
CA ILE A 147 -1.73 -22.08 -2.96
C ILE A 147 -1.22 -22.82 -1.73
N ASP A 148 -1.94 -23.86 -1.28
CA ASP A 148 -1.41 -24.76 -0.27
C ASP A 148 -0.21 -25.52 -0.81
N THR A 149 0.94 -25.35 -0.17
CA THR A 149 2.23 -25.85 -0.68
C THR A 149 2.38 -27.38 -0.61
N VAL A 150 1.54 -28.06 0.18
CA VAL A 150 1.57 -29.52 0.36
C VAL A 150 0.51 -30.21 -0.49
N THR A 151 -0.72 -29.72 -0.43
CA THR A 151 -1.85 -30.34 -1.13
C THR A 151 -2.08 -29.78 -2.53
N HIS A 152 -1.44 -28.66 -2.88
CA HIS A 152 -1.61 -27.91 -4.13
C HIS A 152 -3.06 -27.47 -4.38
N LYS A 153 -3.84 -27.30 -3.31
CA LYS A 153 -5.22 -26.84 -3.37
C LYS A 153 -5.30 -25.35 -3.08
N LEU A 154 -6.44 -24.76 -3.45
CA LEU A 154 -6.77 -23.41 -3.03
C LEU A 154 -6.91 -23.37 -1.49
N GLN A 155 -6.16 -22.49 -0.85
CA GLN A 155 -6.29 -22.13 0.56
C GLN A 155 -6.87 -20.73 0.66
N THR A 156 -7.82 -20.52 1.57
CA THR A 156 -8.43 -19.22 1.79
C THR A 156 -8.20 -18.73 3.22
N ARG A 157 -7.92 -17.43 3.36
CA ARG A 157 -7.75 -16.75 4.66
C ARG A 157 -8.56 -15.45 4.61
N ILE A 158 -9.88 -15.58 4.70
CA ILE A 158 -10.79 -14.43 4.57
C ILE A 158 -10.90 -13.71 5.91
N ASP A 159 -10.56 -12.43 5.94
CA ASP A 159 -10.81 -11.56 7.08
C ASP A 159 -12.29 -11.18 7.12
N SER A 160 -12.99 -11.64 8.17
CA SER A 160 -14.42 -11.44 8.30
C SER A 160 -14.82 -9.99 8.57
N ALA A 161 -13.99 -9.23 9.29
CA ALA A 161 -14.26 -7.83 9.58
C ALA A 161 -14.09 -6.96 8.32
N GLY A 162 -12.99 -7.16 7.57
CA GLY A 162 -12.79 -6.54 6.28
C GLY A 162 -13.90 -6.86 5.29
N LEU A 163 -14.28 -8.14 5.16
CA LEU A 163 -15.36 -8.58 4.28
C LEU A 163 -16.70 -7.91 4.63
N ALA A 164 -17.04 -7.82 5.93
CA ALA A 164 -18.26 -7.16 6.37
C ALA A 164 -18.30 -5.69 5.96
N LEU A 165 -17.20 -4.96 6.16
CA LEU A 165 -17.08 -3.56 5.76
C LEU A 165 -17.17 -3.38 4.24
N MET A 166 -16.42 -4.20 3.47
CA MET A 166 -16.45 -4.15 2.01
C MET A 166 -17.84 -4.37 1.43
N ARG A 167 -18.60 -5.33 2.00
CA ARG A 167 -20.00 -5.60 1.63
C ARG A 167 -20.94 -4.47 2.02
N GLN A 168 -20.78 -3.91 3.22
CA GLN A 168 -21.57 -2.77 3.67
C GLN A 168 -21.40 -1.57 2.72
N LYS A 169 -20.17 -1.35 2.23
CA LYS A 169 -19.82 -0.29 1.28
C LYS A 169 -20.08 -0.64 -0.19
N LYS A 170 -20.55 -1.85 -0.46
CA LYS A 170 -20.89 -2.36 -1.80
C LYS A 170 -19.69 -2.29 -2.77
N LEU A 171 -18.50 -2.56 -2.27
CA LEU A 171 -17.30 -2.60 -3.11
C LEU A 171 -17.32 -3.83 -4.03
N THR A 172 -16.74 -3.71 -5.20
CA THR A 172 -16.33 -4.85 -6.01
C THR A 172 -15.16 -5.55 -5.30
N ILE A 173 -15.33 -6.82 -4.94
CA ILE A 173 -14.34 -7.60 -4.20
C ILE A 173 -13.73 -8.61 -5.14
N LEU A 174 -12.43 -8.48 -5.38
CA LEU A 174 -11.62 -9.38 -6.24
C LEU A 174 -10.52 -10.01 -5.38
N PRO A 175 -10.79 -11.15 -4.68
CA PRO A 175 -9.74 -11.80 -3.90
C PRO A 175 -8.48 -12.02 -4.72
N LEU A 176 -7.33 -11.65 -4.17
CA LEU A 176 -6.04 -11.87 -4.77
C LEU A 176 -5.60 -13.30 -4.47
N LEU A 177 -5.27 -14.03 -5.53
CA LEU A 177 -4.65 -15.34 -5.48
C LEU A 177 -3.17 -15.21 -5.78
N THR A 178 -2.34 -15.50 -4.78
CA THR A 178 -0.89 -15.42 -4.89
C THR A 178 -0.21 -16.80 -4.83
N ASN A 179 0.97 -16.89 -5.44
CA ASN A 179 1.90 -18.01 -5.27
C ASN A 179 2.97 -17.72 -4.20
N PHE A 180 2.77 -16.67 -3.36
CA PHE A 180 3.65 -16.38 -2.25
C PHE A 180 3.69 -17.54 -1.26
N ASN A 181 4.89 -18.01 -0.93
CA ASN A 181 5.15 -19.11 -0.02
C ASN A 181 5.74 -18.57 1.28
N SER A 182 4.92 -18.47 2.33
CA SER A 182 5.35 -17.93 3.62
C SER A 182 6.52 -18.69 4.28
N SER A 183 6.68 -19.99 3.96
CA SER A 183 7.81 -20.79 4.48
C SER A 183 9.14 -20.43 3.80
N LYS A 184 9.08 -19.86 2.59
CA LYS A 184 10.26 -19.38 1.85
C LYS A 184 10.44 -17.88 2.00
N ALA A 185 9.43 -17.18 2.49
CA ALA A 185 9.30 -15.72 2.47
C ALA A 185 9.50 -15.13 1.06
N ASP A 186 9.02 -15.85 0.04
CA ASP A 186 9.21 -15.49 -1.38
C ASP A 186 8.13 -16.15 -2.25
N PHE A 187 7.97 -15.68 -3.48
CA PHE A 187 7.07 -16.28 -4.46
C PHE A 187 7.62 -17.62 -4.97
N ASP A 188 6.75 -18.61 -5.09
CA ASP A 188 7.12 -19.96 -5.53
C ASP A 188 6.66 -20.25 -6.97
N GLY A 189 7.40 -19.70 -7.94
CA GLY A 189 7.13 -19.93 -9.35
C GLY A 189 7.17 -21.41 -9.77
N LYS A 190 8.01 -22.24 -9.11
CA LYS A 190 8.06 -23.69 -9.36
C LYS A 190 6.77 -24.38 -8.93
N LEU A 191 6.18 -23.97 -7.81
CA LEU A 191 4.90 -24.49 -7.34
C LEU A 191 3.78 -24.09 -8.31
N ALA A 192 3.72 -22.81 -8.68
CA ALA A 192 2.77 -22.34 -9.67
C ALA A 192 2.90 -23.11 -10.98
N HIS A 193 4.10 -23.20 -11.56
CA HIS A 193 4.34 -23.92 -12.81
C HIS A 193 3.86 -25.39 -12.76
N ARG A 194 4.13 -26.09 -11.67
CA ARG A 194 3.72 -27.50 -11.47
C ARG A 194 2.20 -27.68 -11.58
N ILE A 195 1.43 -26.75 -10.96
CA ILE A 195 -0.04 -26.82 -10.98
C ILE A 195 -0.57 -26.40 -12.34
N LEU A 196 0.00 -25.35 -12.92
CA LEU A 196 -0.50 -24.76 -14.17
C LEU A 196 -0.18 -25.60 -15.40
N SER A 197 0.93 -26.36 -15.39
CA SER A 197 1.36 -27.22 -16.51
C SER A 197 0.58 -28.52 -16.60
N ASP A 198 0.14 -29.08 -15.46
CA ASP A 198 -0.67 -30.30 -15.43
C ASP A 198 -2.15 -29.95 -15.68
N THR A 199 -2.69 -30.45 -16.79
CA THR A 199 -4.07 -30.15 -17.18
C THR A 199 -5.11 -30.60 -16.17
N ILE A 200 -4.89 -31.74 -15.48
CA ILE A 200 -5.83 -32.27 -14.48
C ILE A 200 -5.76 -31.40 -13.20
N ALA A 201 -4.55 -31.15 -12.71
CA ALA A 201 -4.32 -30.30 -11.54
C ALA A 201 -4.87 -28.89 -11.77
N ARG A 202 -4.54 -28.30 -12.92
CA ARG A 202 -5.02 -26.97 -13.33
C ARG A 202 -6.54 -26.87 -13.34
N ASN A 203 -7.22 -27.83 -13.98
CA ASN A 203 -8.69 -27.82 -14.04
C ASN A 203 -9.33 -28.00 -12.66
N LYS A 204 -8.77 -28.88 -11.83
CA LYS A 204 -9.19 -29.02 -10.42
C LYS A 204 -9.04 -27.72 -9.63
N PHE A 205 -7.91 -27.05 -9.81
CA PHE A 205 -7.62 -25.80 -9.13
C PHE A 205 -8.56 -24.69 -9.59
N ILE A 206 -8.82 -24.56 -10.89
CA ILE A 206 -9.81 -23.61 -11.43
C ILE A 206 -11.20 -23.88 -10.88
N ASN A 207 -11.63 -25.14 -10.80
CA ASN A 207 -12.94 -25.47 -10.22
C ASN A 207 -13.05 -25.04 -8.76
N GLN A 208 -11.99 -25.24 -7.96
CA GLN A 208 -11.95 -24.77 -6.56
C GLN A 208 -12.08 -23.24 -6.47
N ILE A 209 -11.41 -22.50 -7.37
CA ILE A 209 -11.53 -21.04 -7.45
C ILE A 209 -12.99 -20.67 -7.77
N VAL A 210 -13.56 -21.23 -8.81
CA VAL A 210 -14.94 -20.95 -9.28
C VAL A 210 -15.96 -21.23 -8.18
N ASP A 211 -15.85 -22.36 -7.50
CA ASP A 211 -16.75 -22.78 -6.43
C ASP A 211 -16.63 -21.83 -5.22
N THR A 212 -15.40 -21.47 -4.86
CA THR A 212 -15.14 -20.56 -3.74
C THR A 212 -15.66 -19.15 -4.01
N LEU A 213 -15.42 -18.59 -5.20
CA LEU A 213 -15.94 -17.29 -5.60
C LEU A 213 -17.47 -17.26 -5.60
N SER A 214 -18.09 -18.33 -6.12
CA SER A 214 -19.55 -18.48 -6.15
C SER A 214 -20.15 -18.60 -4.74
N PHE A 215 -19.54 -19.41 -3.88
CA PHE A 215 -19.96 -19.59 -2.49
C PHE A 215 -19.94 -18.30 -1.69
N HIS A 216 -18.88 -17.51 -1.86
CA HIS A 216 -18.73 -16.22 -1.16
C HIS A 216 -19.35 -15.04 -1.90
N HIS A 217 -19.97 -15.24 -3.06
CA HIS A 217 -20.56 -14.17 -3.89
C HIS A 217 -19.58 -13.04 -4.19
N PHE A 218 -18.32 -13.36 -4.48
CA PHE A 218 -17.33 -12.40 -4.95
C PHE A 218 -17.57 -12.03 -6.43
N GLN A 219 -17.13 -10.85 -6.84
CA GLN A 219 -17.38 -10.33 -8.18
C GLN A 219 -16.32 -10.76 -9.20
N GLY A 220 -15.28 -11.44 -8.78
CA GLY A 220 -14.21 -11.93 -9.63
C GLY A 220 -12.97 -12.29 -8.81
N ILE A 221 -11.83 -12.31 -9.47
CA ILE A 221 -10.53 -12.67 -8.89
C ILE A 221 -9.43 -11.77 -9.46
N ASN A 222 -8.39 -11.54 -8.65
CA ASN A 222 -7.11 -11.00 -9.10
C ASN A 222 -6.04 -12.08 -8.97
N ILE A 223 -5.21 -12.27 -9.98
CA ILE A 223 -4.11 -13.25 -9.99
C ILE A 223 -2.79 -12.50 -9.83
N ASP A 224 -2.02 -12.92 -8.84
CA ASP A 224 -0.72 -12.37 -8.49
C ASP A 224 0.31 -13.51 -8.44
N PHE A 225 0.81 -13.90 -9.61
CA PHE A 225 1.82 -14.95 -9.75
C PHE A 225 3.14 -14.35 -10.20
N GLU A 226 4.11 -14.34 -9.30
CA GLU A 226 5.43 -13.75 -9.51
C GLU A 226 6.56 -14.80 -9.46
N ASN A 227 7.79 -14.36 -9.77
CA ASN A 227 8.99 -15.21 -9.82
C ASN A 227 8.80 -16.46 -10.67
N LEU A 228 8.21 -16.30 -11.85
CA LEU A 228 7.94 -17.39 -12.77
C LEU A 228 9.26 -17.99 -13.28
N ILE A 229 9.26 -19.30 -13.55
CA ILE A 229 10.51 -20.05 -13.84
C ILE A 229 10.93 -20.00 -15.31
N GLU A 230 10.07 -19.51 -16.20
CA GLU A 230 10.35 -19.43 -17.63
C GLU A 230 9.76 -18.14 -18.25
N PRO A 231 10.50 -17.50 -19.17
CA PRO A 231 10.00 -16.33 -19.89
C PRO A 231 8.70 -16.64 -20.65
N THR A 232 7.77 -15.67 -20.69
CA THR A 232 6.49 -15.79 -21.41
C THR A 232 5.78 -17.11 -21.09
N ASN A 233 5.55 -17.35 -19.83
CA ASN A 233 5.07 -18.62 -19.28
C ASN A 233 3.79 -19.11 -19.96
N THR A 234 3.90 -20.11 -20.86
CA THR A 234 2.77 -20.66 -21.64
C THR A 234 1.76 -21.37 -20.75
N ALA A 235 2.20 -21.98 -19.63
CA ALA A 235 1.32 -22.62 -18.67
C ALA A 235 0.44 -21.57 -17.96
N LEU A 236 0.98 -20.41 -17.65
CA LEU A 236 0.25 -19.27 -17.08
C LEU A 236 -0.81 -18.76 -18.06
N THR A 237 -0.43 -18.52 -19.32
CA THR A 237 -1.38 -18.07 -20.37
C THR A 237 -2.50 -19.09 -20.58
N GLY A 238 -2.17 -20.39 -20.58
CA GLY A 238 -3.16 -21.46 -20.69
C GLY A 238 -4.10 -21.55 -19.48
N PHE A 239 -3.59 -21.29 -18.27
CA PHE A 239 -4.39 -21.19 -17.07
C PHE A 239 -5.33 -19.98 -17.12
N GLN A 240 -4.80 -18.78 -17.44
CA GLN A 240 -5.59 -17.56 -17.52
C GLN A 240 -6.72 -17.69 -18.55
N LYS A 241 -6.44 -18.27 -19.72
CA LYS A 241 -7.47 -18.54 -20.72
C LYS A 241 -8.61 -19.38 -20.14
N LYS A 242 -8.28 -20.51 -19.51
CA LYS A 242 -9.30 -21.42 -18.98
C LYS A 242 -10.05 -20.83 -17.80
N LEU A 243 -9.36 -20.11 -16.92
CA LEU A 243 -9.95 -19.39 -15.78
C LEU A 243 -10.94 -18.32 -16.30
N TYR A 244 -10.50 -17.50 -17.25
CA TYR A 244 -11.30 -16.44 -17.86
C TYR A 244 -12.58 -17.00 -18.47
N GLU A 245 -12.48 -18.05 -19.31
CA GLU A 245 -13.64 -18.72 -19.90
C GLU A 245 -14.63 -19.22 -18.83
N SER A 246 -14.11 -19.82 -17.75
CA SER A 246 -14.94 -20.40 -16.68
C SER A 246 -15.65 -19.34 -15.83
N LEU A 247 -14.97 -18.22 -15.56
CA LEU A 247 -15.50 -17.12 -14.74
C LEU A 247 -16.42 -16.19 -15.53
N HIS A 248 -16.08 -15.88 -16.78
CA HIS A 248 -16.93 -15.09 -17.68
C HIS A 248 -18.27 -15.76 -17.99
N ALA A 249 -18.31 -17.10 -18.06
CA ALA A 249 -19.56 -17.84 -18.18
C ALA A 249 -20.52 -17.61 -16.97
N LYS A 250 -20.00 -17.06 -15.87
CA LYS A 250 -20.76 -16.71 -14.65
C LYS A 250 -20.84 -15.18 -14.43
N GLY A 251 -20.36 -14.37 -15.36
CA GLY A 251 -20.33 -12.90 -15.25
C GLY A 251 -19.33 -12.38 -14.23
N LEU A 252 -18.28 -13.15 -13.91
CA LEU A 252 -17.26 -12.78 -12.94
C LEU A 252 -16.03 -12.19 -13.65
N LEU A 253 -15.41 -11.19 -13.02
CA LEU A 253 -14.22 -10.51 -13.53
C LEU A 253 -12.94 -11.32 -13.29
N VAL A 254 -11.97 -11.15 -14.18
CA VAL A 254 -10.62 -11.69 -14.05
C VAL A 254 -9.63 -10.56 -14.24
N THR A 255 -8.79 -10.30 -13.25
CA THR A 255 -7.68 -9.36 -13.33
C THR A 255 -6.38 -10.07 -12.98
N MET A 256 -5.27 -9.51 -13.39
CA MET A 256 -3.96 -10.07 -13.12
C MET A 256 -2.94 -8.96 -12.89
N ASP A 257 -2.12 -9.13 -11.86
CA ASP A 257 -0.97 -8.30 -11.60
C ASP A 257 0.18 -8.67 -12.52
N VAL A 258 0.88 -7.68 -13.03
CA VAL A 258 2.06 -7.87 -13.90
C VAL A 258 3.16 -6.90 -13.51
N GLU A 259 4.37 -7.42 -13.38
CA GLU A 259 5.56 -6.61 -13.13
C GLU A 259 5.94 -5.77 -14.35
N PRO A 260 6.49 -4.58 -14.19
CA PRO A 260 6.90 -3.73 -15.31
C PRO A 260 8.01 -4.38 -16.15
N LYS A 261 7.81 -4.46 -17.46
CA LYS A 261 8.83 -4.92 -18.44
C LYS A 261 9.39 -6.33 -18.17
N ASN A 262 8.69 -7.15 -17.41
CA ASN A 262 9.10 -8.53 -17.13
C ASN A 262 8.67 -9.47 -18.27
N ASN A 263 9.63 -10.18 -18.86
CA ASN A 263 9.39 -11.10 -19.98
C ASN A 263 8.76 -12.43 -19.56
N ASP A 264 8.59 -12.70 -18.28
CA ASP A 264 7.85 -13.86 -17.78
C ASP A 264 6.36 -13.77 -18.12
N TYR A 265 5.87 -12.56 -18.43
CA TYR A 265 4.48 -12.33 -18.80
C TYR A 265 4.32 -12.09 -20.32
N ASP A 266 3.49 -12.88 -20.96
CA ASP A 266 3.02 -12.58 -22.32
C ASP A 266 1.87 -11.56 -22.25
N TYR A 267 2.20 -10.28 -22.02
CA TYR A 267 1.24 -9.19 -21.84
C TYR A 267 0.15 -9.15 -22.91
N LYS A 268 0.53 -9.41 -24.18
CA LYS A 268 -0.39 -9.37 -25.30
C LYS A 268 -1.44 -10.47 -25.18
N ASN A 269 -1.01 -11.70 -24.94
CA ASN A 269 -1.92 -12.83 -24.82
C ASN A 269 -2.68 -12.81 -23.50
N LEU A 270 -2.03 -12.45 -22.39
CA LEU A 270 -2.67 -12.30 -21.08
C LEU A 270 -3.78 -11.25 -21.11
N SER A 271 -3.61 -10.14 -21.83
CA SER A 271 -4.65 -9.11 -21.96
C SER A 271 -5.93 -9.60 -22.66
N ASN A 272 -5.86 -10.67 -23.43
CA ASN A 272 -7.05 -11.29 -24.04
C ASN A 272 -7.85 -12.12 -23.05
N PHE A 273 -7.22 -12.60 -21.99
CA PHE A 273 -7.80 -13.47 -20.98
C PHE A 273 -7.87 -12.82 -19.59
N ASN A 274 -7.90 -11.50 -19.57
CA ASN A 274 -8.14 -10.67 -18.40
C ASN A 274 -9.01 -9.49 -18.78
N ASP A 275 -9.87 -9.04 -17.87
CA ASP A 275 -10.62 -7.80 -18.02
C ASP A 275 -9.66 -6.63 -17.91
N TYR A 276 -8.76 -6.71 -16.92
CA TYR A 276 -7.69 -5.73 -16.69
C TYR A 276 -6.39 -6.42 -16.31
N LEU A 277 -5.27 -5.80 -16.71
CA LEU A 277 -3.94 -6.06 -16.16
C LEU A 277 -3.60 -4.92 -15.21
N VAL A 278 -3.23 -5.24 -13.98
CA VAL A 278 -2.75 -4.28 -12.99
C VAL A 278 -1.24 -4.20 -13.13
N LEU A 279 -0.75 -3.10 -13.68
CA LEU A 279 0.67 -2.85 -13.81
C LEU A 279 1.23 -2.41 -12.46
N MET A 280 2.03 -3.23 -11.82
CA MET A 280 2.67 -2.96 -10.53
C MET A 280 3.81 -1.95 -10.71
N ALA A 281 3.48 -0.67 -10.88
CA ALA A 281 4.46 0.38 -11.15
C ALA A 281 5.11 0.90 -9.86
N TYR A 282 5.67 -0.02 -9.09
CA TYR A 282 6.43 0.19 -7.85
C TYR A 282 7.55 -0.86 -7.75
N ASP A 283 8.33 -0.83 -6.69
CA ASP A 283 9.48 -1.69 -6.46
C ASP A 283 10.63 -1.49 -7.47
N GLU A 284 10.79 -0.25 -7.99
CA GLU A 284 11.97 0.14 -8.78
C GLU A 284 13.26 -0.17 -8.01
N HIS A 285 13.27 0.19 -6.71
CA HIS A 285 14.25 -0.27 -5.74
C HIS A 285 13.54 -1.06 -4.64
N ASN A 286 14.09 -2.22 -4.28
CA ASN A 286 13.47 -3.21 -3.39
C ASN A 286 14.51 -3.97 -2.55
N ASN A 287 14.14 -5.11 -1.99
CA ASN A 287 15.01 -5.94 -1.16
C ASN A 287 16.22 -6.55 -1.89
N SER A 288 16.21 -6.58 -3.21
CA SER A 288 17.28 -7.16 -4.05
C SER A 288 18.17 -6.09 -4.68
N THR A 289 17.83 -4.81 -4.52
CA THR A 289 18.58 -3.68 -5.05
C THR A 289 19.17 -2.83 -3.93
N GLY A 290 20.05 -1.90 -4.28
CA GLY A 290 20.50 -0.86 -3.34
C GLY A 290 19.41 0.19 -3.08
N PRO A 291 19.67 1.16 -2.16
CA PRO A 291 18.76 2.24 -1.84
C PRO A 291 18.35 3.06 -3.05
N GLY A 292 17.10 3.50 -3.06
CA GLY A 292 16.59 4.35 -4.14
C GLY A 292 15.08 4.52 -4.07
N PRO A 293 14.50 5.25 -5.05
CA PRO A 293 13.07 5.53 -5.09
C PRO A 293 12.25 4.24 -5.26
N ILE A 294 11.09 4.22 -4.63
CA ILE A 294 10.15 3.09 -4.77
C ILE A 294 9.55 3.05 -6.17
N SER A 295 9.33 4.24 -6.74
CA SER A 295 8.71 4.40 -8.06
C SER A 295 8.97 5.80 -8.61
N ALA A 296 10.12 5.98 -9.25
CA ALA A 296 10.43 7.26 -9.89
C ALA A 296 9.44 7.54 -11.02
N GLN A 297 9.03 8.81 -11.17
CA GLN A 297 8.07 9.20 -12.20
C GLN A 297 8.50 8.73 -13.60
N LYS A 298 9.76 8.95 -13.94
CA LYS A 298 10.28 8.56 -15.26
C LYS A 298 10.23 7.05 -15.48
N TRP A 299 10.51 6.28 -14.44
CA TRP A 299 10.42 4.82 -14.49
C TRP A 299 8.97 4.34 -14.67
N ILE A 300 8.00 4.96 -13.95
CA ILE A 300 6.56 4.70 -14.16
C ILE A 300 6.14 5.03 -15.59
N GLU A 301 6.54 6.20 -16.11
CA GLU A 301 6.23 6.61 -17.49
C GLU A 301 6.73 5.60 -18.52
N ASP A 302 7.97 5.13 -18.34
CA ASP A 302 8.57 4.13 -19.22
C ASP A 302 7.87 2.76 -19.10
N ALA A 303 7.47 2.36 -17.88
CA ALA A 303 6.70 1.14 -17.66
C ALA A 303 5.32 1.19 -18.32
N VAL A 304 4.58 2.28 -18.12
CA VAL A 304 3.27 2.50 -18.74
C VAL A 304 3.38 2.53 -20.26
N THR A 305 4.38 3.23 -20.79
CA THR A 305 4.61 3.31 -22.24
C THR A 305 4.85 1.92 -22.83
N TRP A 306 5.78 1.19 -22.23
CA TRP A 306 6.15 -0.15 -22.71
C TRP A 306 4.96 -1.12 -22.67
N THR A 307 4.15 -1.06 -21.60
CA THR A 307 2.95 -1.89 -21.44
C THR A 307 1.86 -1.49 -22.46
N ALA A 308 1.62 -0.19 -22.63
CA ALA A 308 0.60 0.32 -23.56
C ALA A 308 0.92 0.05 -25.04
N ASP A 309 2.17 -0.21 -25.39
CA ASP A 309 2.55 -0.66 -26.73
C ASP A 309 2.11 -2.12 -27.01
N ARG A 310 1.83 -2.91 -25.97
CA ARG A 310 1.49 -4.34 -26.02
C ARG A 310 0.04 -4.65 -25.64
N VAL A 311 -0.54 -3.84 -24.77
CA VAL A 311 -1.87 -4.03 -24.20
C VAL A 311 -2.73 -2.81 -24.52
N ASN A 312 -4.02 -3.03 -24.77
CA ASN A 312 -4.95 -1.92 -24.93
C ASN A 312 -4.96 -1.07 -23.64
N PRO A 313 -4.66 0.23 -23.71
CA PRO A 313 -4.62 1.10 -22.51
C PRO A 313 -5.88 1.07 -21.66
N SER A 314 -7.06 0.83 -22.24
CA SER A 314 -8.31 0.69 -21.50
C SER A 314 -8.38 -0.56 -20.60
N LYS A 315 -7.46 -1.48 -20.76
CA LYS A 315 -7.32 -2.69 -19.94
C LYS A 315 -6.18 -2.60 -18.91
N ILE A 316 -5.51 -1.45 -18.80
CA ILE A 316 -4.41 -1.27 -17.87
C ILE A 316 -4.94 -0.50 -16.65
N ILE A 317 -4.77 -1.09 -15.46
CA ILE A 317 -4.88 -0.41 -14.17
C ILE A 317 -3.46 -0.10 -13.73
N LEU A 318 -3.17 1.16 -13.42
CA LEU A 318 -1.88 1.54 -12.88
C LEU A 318 -1.87 1.31 -11.36
N GLY A 319 -1.07 0.36 -10.91
CA GLY A 319 -0.74 0.16 -9.50
C GLY A 319 0.34 1.17 -9.09
N VAL A 320 0.10 1.89 -8.01
CA VAL A 320 1.07 2.84 -7.42
C VAL A 320 1.43 2.39 -6.02
N GLY A 321 2.70 2.50 -5.65
CA GLY A 321 3.15 2.23 -4.30
C GLY A 321 2.58 3.24 -3.30
N ALA A 322 2.36 2.79 -2.06
CA ALA A 322 1.99 3.64 -0.93
C ALA A 322 2.72 3.12 0.33
N PHE A 323 4.02 2.88 0.20
CA PHE A 323 4.88 2.28 1.21
C PHE A 323 6.32 2.75 1.02
N GLY A 324 7.23 2.23 1.81
CA GLY A 324 8.65 2.53 1.71
C GLY A 324 9.52 1.38 2.14
N TYR A 325 10.81 1.55 1.90
CA TYR A 325 11.85 0.63 2.33
C TYR A 325 12.95 1.36 3.08
N SER A 326 13.64 0.63 3.95
CA SER A 326 14.84 1.10 4.63
C SER A 326 16.04 0.20 4.31
N TRP A 327 17.21 0.85 4.25
CA TRP A 327 18.50 0.19 4.04
C TRP A 327 19.49 0.67 5.11
N ASN A 328 20.36 -0.22 5.53
CA ASN A 328 21.48 0.06 6.43
C ASN A 328 22.80 -0.27 5.70
N ASN A 329 23.67 0.71 5.55
CA ASN A 329 24.90 0.56 4.78
C ASN A 329 24.68 -0.08 3.40
N GLY A 330 23.60 0.34 2.71
CA GLY A 330 23.19 -0.17 1.42
C GLY A 330 22.50 -1.55 1.42
N LYS A 331 22.34 -2.20 2.57
CA LYS A 331 21.63 -3.47 2.69
C LYS A 331 20.19 -3.25 3.14
N TYR A 332 19.26 -3.95 2.52
CA TYR A 332 17.84 -3.90 2.87
C TYR A 332 17.60 -4.29 4.34
N GLU A 333 16.84 -3.47 5.06
CA GLU A 333 16.44 -3.70 6.46
C GLU A 333 14.97 -4.13 6.58
N GLY A 334 14.10 -3.62 5.73
CA GLY A 334 12.68 -3.92 5.81
C GLY A 334 11.79 -2.92 5.09
N SER A 335 10.52 -3.30 4.99
CA SER A 335 9.45 -2.44 4.49
C SER A 335 8.87 -1.55 5.60
N LEU A 336 8.33 -0.42 5.19
CA LEU A 336 7.70 0.56 6.08
C LEU A 336 6.36 0.98 5.47
N THR A 337 5.33 1.15 6.30
CA THR A 337 4.17 1.90 5.85
C THR A 337 4.56 3.38 5.66
N TYR A 338 3.79 4.12 4.87
CA TYR A 338 3.97 5.56 4.74
C TYR A 338 4.01 6.28 6.10
N ASN A 339 3.11 5.90 7.01
CA ASN A 339 3.04 6.47 8.35
C ASN A 339 4.25 6.10 9.21
N ASP A 340 4.75 4.86 9.11
CA ASP A 340 5.92 4.42 9.86
C ASP A 340 7.18 5.15 9.40
N ALA A 341 7.34 5.36 8.08
CA ALA A 341 8.44 6.13 7.53
C ALA A 341 8.45 7.57 8.08
N ILE A 342 7.28 8.24 8.11
CA ILE A 342 7.15 9.58 8.67
C ILE A 342 7.41 9.59 10.18
N ASN A 343 6.84 8.64 10.92
CA ASN A 343 7.02 8.58 12.36
C ASN A 343 8.48 8.29 12.74
N LYS A 344 9.14 7.41 12.01
CA LYS A 344 10.59 7.13 12.17
C LYS A 344 11.42 8.40 11.92
N ALA A 345 11.14 9.15 10.86
CA ALA A 345 11.81 10.42 10.61
C ALA A 345 11.62 11.44 11.77
N LYS A 346 10.40 11.55 12.28
CA LYS A 346 10.10 12.43 13.43
C LYS A 346 10.88 12.04 14.69
N MET A 347 10.90 10.73 15.02
CA MET A 347 11.62 10.21 16.20
C MET A 347 13.13 10.48 16.12
N LEU A 348 13.67 10.47 14.91
CA LEU A 348 15.10 10.69 14.65
C LEU A 348 15.45 12.16 14.40
N ASN A 349 14.48 13.08 14.50
CA ASN A 349 14.64 14.49 14.09
C ASN A 349 15.19 14.61 12.64
N GLY A 350 14.87 13.63 11.79
CA GLY A 350 15.31 13.58 10.41
C GLY A 350 14.52 14.54 9.52
N SER A 351 15.20 15.14 8.55
CA SER A 351 14.55 15.97 7.53
C SER A 351 14.09 15.10 6.38
N ILE A 352 12.78 15.03 6.14
CA ILE A 352 12.23 14.39 4.97
C ILE A 352 12.45 15.30 3.77
N ILE A 353 13.07 14.75 2.73
CA ILE A 353 13.38 15.43 1.47
C ILE A 353 12.41 14.89 0.42
N TYR A 354 11.79 15.80 -0.31
CA TYR A 354 11.10 15.48 -1.55
C TYR A 354 12.10 15.59 -2.68
N ASP A 355 12.31 14.51 -3.38
CA ASP A 355 13.22 14.43 -4.51
C ASP A 355 12.50 14.92 -5.77
N ASP A 356 12.95 16.05 -6.34
CA ASP A 356 12.31 16.71 -7.47
C ASP A 356 12.50 15.95 -8.80
N ASP A 357 13.46 15.03 -8.87
CA ASP A 357 13.74 14.23 -10.08
C ASP A 357 12.91 12.94 -10.09
N THR A 358 12.74 12.32 -8.93
CA THR A 358 12.05 11.02 -8.81
C THR A 358 10.62 11.15 -8.29
N TYR A 359 10.27 12.28 -7.67
CA TYR A 359 8.98 12.54 -7.00
C TYR A 359 8.70 11.59 -5.83
N ASN A 360 9.75 11.02 -5.24
CA ASN A 360 9.66 10.21 -4.04
C ASN A 360 10.15 10.99 -2.82
N LEU A 361 9.74 10.54 -1.65
CA LEU A 361 10.21 11.06 -0.36
C LEU A 361 11.37 10.20 0.14
N HIS A 362 12.38 10.84 0.72
CA HIS A 362 13.45 10.11 1.36
C HIS A 362 14.07 10.89 2.52
N TYR A 363 14.80 10.18 3.37
CA TYR A 363 15.66 10.75 4.40
C TYR A 363 16.79 9.80 4.75
N ASN A 364 17.87 10.37 5.28
CA ASN A 364 19.02 9.63 5.76
C ASN A 364 19.24 9.93 7.24
N TYR A 365 19.75 8.96 7.97
CA TYR A 365 20.21 9.14 9.35
C TYR A 365 21.38 8.20 9.64
N ASN A 366 22.18 8.58 10.64
CA ASN A 366 23.29 7.76 11.12
C ASN A 366 22.95 7.26 12.54
N ASN A 367 23.19 5.98 12.78
CA ASN A 367 23.23 5.42 14.12
C ASN A 367 24.68 5.21 14.51
N VAL A 368 25.01 5.62 15.73
CA VAL A 368 26.31 5.31 16.37
C VAL A 368 26.05 4.16 17.32
N ASP A 369 26.82 3.07 17.21
CA ASP A 369 26.70 1.99 18.19
C ASP A 369 27.10 2.51 19.57
N ALA A 370 26.23 2.31 20.56
CA ALA A 370 26.50 2.74 21.93
C ALA A 370 27.69 2.01 22.57
N SER A 371 28.10 0.86 22.04
CA SER A 371 29.24 0.06 22.49
C SER A 371 30.53 0.37 21.73
N ASP A 372 30.43 0.93 20.53
CA ASP A 372 31.57 1.33 19.69
C ASP A 372 31.25 2.61 18.94
N SER A 373 31.80 3.72 19.42
CA SER A 373 31.54 5.06 18.83
C SER A 373 32.19 5.25 17.44
N GLU A 374 33.02 4.32 16.98
CA GLU A 374 33.62 4.34 15.65
C GLU A 374 32.75 3.57 14.62
N ASP A 375 31.81 2.73 15.07
CA ASP A 375 30.88 2.02 14.21
C ASP A 375 29.65 2.89 13.92
N ILE A 376 29.71 3.61 12.80
CA ILE A 376 28.64 4.47 12.30
C ILE A 376 27.91 3.74 11.19
N SER A 377 26.67 3.34 11.43
CA SER A 377 25.82 2.82 10.38
C SER A 377 25.02 3.92 9.69
N ARG A 378 25.07 3.96 8.36
CA ARG A 378 24.29 4.88 7.54
C ARG A 378 22.99 4.23 7.10
N HIS A 379 21.88 4.83 7.46
CA HIS A 379 20.54 4.39 7.07
C HIS A 379 19.94 5.31 6.03
N GLU A 380 19.24 4.72 5.07
CA GLU A 380 18.50 5.42 4.02
C GLU A 380 17.07 4.88 3.99
N VAL A 381 16.09 5.78 3.91
CA VAL A 381 14.67 5.44 3.80
C VAL A 381 14.10 6.16 2.60
N TRP A 382 13.47 5.41 1.71
CA TRP A 382 12.71 5.92 0.57
C TRP A 382 11.27 5.46 0.68
N PHE A 383 10.30 6.34 0.35
CA PHE A 383 8.88 6.03 0.43
C PHE A 383 8.04 6.94 -0.49
N THR A 384 6.82 6.50 -0.76
CA THR A 384 5.90 7.19 -1.66
C THR A 384 4.46 7.14 -1.14
#